data_54f35a87ee02228fe3072e709b0ec312
#
_entry.id   54f35a87ee02228fe3072e709b0ec312
#
_cell.length_a   1.000
_cell.length_b   1.000
_cell.length_c   1.000
_cell.angle_alpha   90.00
_cell.angle_beta   90.00
_cell.angle_gamma   90.00
#
_symmetry.space_group_name_H-M   'P 1'
#
loop_
_entity.id
_entity.type
_entity.pdbx_description
1 polymer ?
#
loop_
_entity_poly.entity_id
_entity_poly.type
_entity_poly.pdbx_seq_one_letter_code
_entity_poly.pdbx_strand_id
1 'polypeptide(L)'
;MARKPTNYEPEIAPVPTNTEVFTEASRGLAPHSTEILERFGDGMPFDQYRYEDKIRSHLSRSAEEMLAAGRALVVAKEHISHGQWVDFLSKVGLDPRVAQRMAQAAIKFSNASTSSHLIEAAGGKSKLFELMVLDDDDLAELNEGGTVAGLELDDIAKMSVSELRRSLREARENAEARAKVLSDKNSKIDALDAELTKLKSKPPLVET
;
A
#
# COMPACT_ATOMS: atom_id res chain seq x y z
N MET A 1 -11.30 -46.32 -63.45
CA MET A 1 -10.39 -45.17 -63.31
C MET A 1 -10.45 -44.72 -61.88
N ALA A 2 -9.46 -45.04 -61.09
CA ALA A 2 -9.40 -44.66 -59.65
C ALA A 2 -8.77 -43.28 -59.50
N ARG A 3 -9.48 -42.36 -58.84
CA ARG A 3 -8.95 -41.03 -58.51
C ARG A 3 -7.90 -41.15 -57.40
N LYS A 4 -6.67 -40.63 -57.62
CA LYS A 4 -5.65 -40.48 -56.62
C LYS A 4 -6.11 -39.53 -55.51
N PRO A 5 -5.89 -39.82 -54.23
CA PRO A 5 -6.13 -38.86 -53.15
C PRO A 5 -5.11 -37.72 -53.23
N THR A 6 -5.60 -36.48 -53.30
CA THR A 6 -4.78 -35.29 -53.18
C THR A 6 -4.46 -35.10 -51.70
N ASN A 7 -3.21 -35.34 -51.33
CA ASN A 7 -2.70 -35.05 -49.99
C ASN A 7 -2.62 -33.53 -49.87
N TYR A 8 -3.57 -32.91 -49.16
CA TYR A 8 -3.50 -31.51 -48.77
C TYR A 8 -2.72 -31.43 -47.48
N GLU A 9 -1.44 -31.13 -47.62
CA GLU A 9 -0.61 -30.76 -46.46
C GLU A 9 -0.81 -29.24 -46.24
N PRO A 10 -1.40 -28.80 -45.12
CA PRO A 10 -1.54 -27.39 -44.88
C PRO A 10 -0.14 -26.77 -44.68
N GLU A 11 0.23 -25.86 -45.57
CA GLU A 11 1.43 -25.03 -45.44
C GLU A 11 1.28 -24.15 -44.21
N ILE A 12 1.83 -24.59 -43.08
CA ILE A 12 1.87 -23.81 -41.86
C ILE A 12 2.87 -22.69 -42.09
N ALA A 13 2.34 -21.46 -42.25
CA ALA A 13 3.20 -20.29 -42.35
C ALA A 13 4.13 -20.23 -41.10
N PRO A 14 5.39 -19.87 -41.25
CA PRO A 14 6.32 -19.80 -40.14
C PRO A 14 5.83 -18.80 -39.12
N VAL A 15 5.79 -19.17 -37.84
CA VAL A 15 5.44 -18.27 -36.74
C VAL A 15 6.51 -17.18 -36.71
N PRO A 16 6.12 -15.90 -36.79
CA PRO A 16 7.07 -14.79 -36.81
C PRO A 16 7.93 -14.80 -35.55
N THR A 17 9.21 -14.55 -35.72
CA THR A 17 10.15 -14.44 -34.60
C THR A 17 9.87 -13.19 -33.80
N ASN A 18 10.24 -13.19 -32.53
CA ASN A 18 10.07 -12.03 -31.62
C ASN A 18 10.70 -10.75 -32.22
N THR A 19 11.79 -10.88 -32.95
CA THR A 19 12.48 -9.80 -33.64
C THR A 19 11.66 -9.24 -34.81
N GLU A 20 10.97 -10.08 -35.58
CA GLU A 20 10.14 -9.65 -36.70
C GLU A 20 8.89 -8.89 -36.21
N VAL A 21 8.24 -9.39 -35.16
CA VAL A 21 7.09 -8.74 -34.51
C VAL A 21 7.48 -7.37 -33.95
N PHE A 22 8.66 -7.29 -33.30
CA PHE A 22 9.20 -6.03 -32.78
C PHE A 22 9.46 -5.01 -33.91
N THR A 23 10.11 -5.43 -35.00
CA THR A 23 10.45 -4.58 -36.13
C THR A 23 9.20 -4.04 -36.83
N GLU A 24 8.17 -4.84 -37.01
CA GLU A 24 6.93 -4.44 -37.65
C GLU A 24 6.13 -3.44 -36.80
N ALA A 25 6.01 -3.71 -35.49
CA ALA A 25 5.34 -2.80 -34.56
C ALA A 25 6.07 -1.47 -34.36
N SER A 26 7.39 -1.43 -34.60
CA SER A 26 8.20 -0.22 -34.48
C SER A 26 8.10 0.70 -35.70
N ARG A 27 7.56 0.24 -36.83
CA ARG A 27 7.46 0.99 -38.11
C ARG A 27 6.55 2.21 -38.05
N GLY A 28 6.03 2.64 -37.05
CA GLY A 28 5.22 3.88 -36.95
C GLY A 28 5.64 4.77 -35.80
N LEU A 29 6.67 4.37 -35.06
CA LEU A 29 7.15 5.12 -33.91
C LEU A 29 8.13 6.23 -34.33
N ALA A 30 8.12 7.33 -33.58
CA ALA A 30 9.16 8.35 -33.74
C ALA A 30 10.55 7.73 -33.49
N PRO A 31 11.62 8.16 -34.21
CA PRO A 31 12.96 7.59 -34.08
C PRO A 31 13.46 7.51 -32.65
N HIS A 32 13.18 8.52 -31.84
CA HIS A 32 13.53 8.55 -30.41
C HIS A 32 12.80 7.45 -29.60
N SER A 33 11.53 7.21 -29.90
CA SER A 33 10.74 6.16 -29.20
C SER A 33 11.27 4.76 -29.53
N THR A 34 11.70 4.54 -30.76
CA THR A 34 12.31 3.27 -31.19
C THR A 34 13.65 3.04 -30.49
N GLU A 35 14.51 4.08 -30.42
CA GLU A 35 15.79 4.02 -29.71
C GLU A 35 15.60 3.68 -28.22
N ILE A 36 14.63 4.32 -27.56
CA ILE A 36 14.31 4.02 -26.15
C ILE A 36 13.84 2.59 -26.00
N LEU A 37 13.00 2.10 -26.88
CA LEU A 37 12.46 0.76 -26.82
C LEU A 37 13.54 -0.31 -27.09
N GLU A 38 14.48 -0.05 -28.00
CA GLU A 38 15.64 -0.93 -28.26
C GLU A 38 16.59 -0.97 -27.05
N ARG A 39 16.82 0.16 -26.40
CA ARG A 39 17.78 0.27 -25.29
C ARG A 39 17.25 -0.26 -23.96
N PHE A 40 15.99 -0.03 -23.66
CA PHE A 40 15.39 -0.31 -22.34
C PHE A 40 14.21 -1.28 -22.39
N GLY A 41 13.73 -1.60 -23.58
CA GLY A 41 12.64 -2.56 -23.75
C GLY A 41 13.08 -4.01 -23.54
N ASP A 42 12.11 -4.88 -23.62
CA ASP A 42 12.26 -6.33 -23.44
C ASP A 42 12.22 -7.11 -24.76
N GLY A 43 12.45 -6.45 -25.87
CA GLY A 43 12.40 -7.04 -27.21
C GLY A 43 10.98 -7.27 -27.74
N MET A 44 9.97 -6.72 -27.06
CA MET A 44 8.57 -6.78 -27.47
C MET A 44 8.06 -5.39 -27.83
N PRO A 45 7.03 -5.25 -28.68
CA PRO A 45 6.38 -3.99 -28.95
C PRO A 45 5.88 -3.34 -27.66
N PHE A 46 5.81 -1.99 -27.65
CA PHE A 46 5.26 -1.29 -26.49
C PHE A 46 3.79 -1.67 -26.27
N ASP A 47 3.48 -2.08 -25.04
CA ASP A 47 2.13 -2.30 -24.55
C ASP A 47 1.98 -1.66 -23.18
N GLN A 48 1.04 -0.73 -23.06
CA GLN A 48 0.84 0.07 -21.85
C GLN A 48 0.53 -0.80 -20.64
N TYR A 49 -0.39 -1.76 -20.76
CA TYR A 49 -0.81 -2.61 -19.64
C TYR A 49 0.34 -3.49 -19.14
N ARG A 50 1.12 -4.05 -20.07
CA ARG A 50 2.30 -4.85 -19.73
C ARG A 50 3.35 -4.03 -18.98
N TYR A 51 3.60 -2.79 -19.40
CA TYR A 51 4.55 -1.91 -18.68
C TYR A 51 3.99 -1.43 -17.35
N GLU A 52 2.69 -1.17 -17.23
CA GLU A 52 2.03 -0.88 -15.96
C GLU A 52 2.19 -2.03 -14.97
N ASP A 53 1.92 -3.27 -15.40
CA ASP A 53 2.07 -4.47 -14.57
C ASP A 53 3.54 -4.70 -14.17
N LYS A 54 4.47 -4.58 -15.11
CA LYS A 54 5.91 -4.70 -14.86
C LYS A 54 6.39 -3.68 -13.83
N ILE A 55 6.00 -2.41 -13.97
CA ILE A 55 6.35 -1.35 -13.02
C ILE A 55 5.75 -1.66 -11.65
N ARG A 56 4.46 -2.01 -11.58
CA ARG A 56 3.77 -2.37 -10.33
C ARG A 56 4.45 -3.53 -9.61
N SER A 57 4.81 -4.58 -10.34
CA SER A 57 5.54 -5.74 -9.79
C SER A 57 6.89 -5.35 -9.18
N HIS A 58 7.67 -4.49 -9.85
CA HIS A 58 8.93 -4.01 -9.31
C HIS A 58 8.76 -3.12 -8.07
N LEU A 59 7.72 -2.29 -8.05
CA LEU A 59 7.43 -1.44 -6.90
C LEU A 59 6.98 -2.26 -5.69
N SER A 60 6.11 -3.25 -5.89
CA SER A 60 5.67 -4.18 -4.84
C SER A 60 6.85 -4.96 -4.26
N ARG A 61 7.70 -5.54 -5.11
CA ARG A 61 8.91 -6.23 -4.68
C ARG A 61 9.86 -5.31 -3.90
N SER A 62 9.98 -4.04 -4.29
CA SER A 62 10.77 -3.04 -3.55
C SER A 62 10.21 -2.79 -2.14
N ALA A 63 8.91 -2.86 -1.95
CA ALA A 63 8.27 -2.76 -0.64
C ALA A 63 8.55 -3.99 0.23
N GLU A 64 8.45 -5.19 -0.33
CA GLU A 64 8.76 -6.45 0.33
C GLU A 64 10.24 -6.52 0.79
N GLU A 65 11.17 -6.14 -0.08
CA GLU A 65 12.60 -6.07 0.23
C GLU A 65 12.89 -5.05 1.35
N MET A 66 12.19 -3.92 1.34
CA MET A 66 12.29 -2.93 2.42
C MET A 66 11.81 -3.51 3.76
N LEU A 67 10.69 -4.25 3.76
CA LEU A 67 10.19 -4.91 4.97
C LEU A 67 11.13 -6.05 5.43
N ALA A 68 11.75 -6.79 4.51
CA ALA A 68 12.75 -7.80 4.82
C ALA A 68 13.99 -7.19 5.49
N ALA A 69 14.49 -6.08 4.96
CA ALA A 69 15.58 -5.31 5.58
C ALA A 69 15.15 -4.77 6.96
N GLY A 70 13.90 -4.30 7.08
CA GLY A 70 13.32 -3.86 8.36
C GLY A 70 13.32 -4.96 9.42
N ARG A 71 12.91 -6.19 9.05
CA ARG A 71 12.98 -7.35 9.94
C ARG A 71 14.42 -7.66 10.39
N ALA A 72 15.39 -7.61 9.48
CA ALA A 72 16.79 -7.78 9.82
C ALA A 72 17.30 -6.69 10.78
N LEU A 73 16.84 -5.43 10.60
CA LEU A 73 17.17 -4.34 11.51
C LEU A 73 16.58 -4.53 12.91
N VAL A 74 15.36 -5.08 13.02
CA VAL A 74 14.76 -5.44 14.33
C VAL A 74 15.64 -6.45 15.05
N VAL A 75 16.03 -7.53 14.37
CA VAL A 75 16.93 -8.57 14.95
C VAL A 75 18.29 -7.97 15.32
N ALA A 76 18.90 -7.20 14.43
CA ALA A 76 20.21 -6.59 14.69
C ALA A 76 20.18 -5.65 15.90
N LYS A 77 19.10 -4.87 16.05
CA LYS A 77 18.94 -3.93 17.16
C LYS A 77 18.86 -4.61 18.53
N GLU A 78 18.27 -5.81 18.58
CA GLU A 78 18.20 -6.60 19.81
C GLU A 78 19.58 -7.13 20.26
N HIS A 79 20.46 -7.44 19.31
CA HIS A 79 21.75 -8.08 19.58
C HIS A 79 22.95 -7.11 19.63
N ILE A 80 22.78 -5.89 19.12
CA ILE A 80 23.84 -4.88 19.07
C ILE A 80 23.66 -3.90 20.24
N SER A 81 24.76 -3.68 21.03
CA SER A 81 24.70 -2.72 22.13
C SER A 81 24.38 -1.31 21.65
N HIS A 82 23.66 -0.55 22.50
CA HIS A 82 23.17 0.78 22.16
C HIS A 82 24.27 1.72 21.62
N GLY A 83 25.49 1.67 22.20
CA GLY A 83 26.62 2.51 21.76
C GLY A 83 27.20 2.13 20.38
N GLN A 84 26.99 0.91 19.93
CA GLN A 84 27.49 0.41 18.63
C GLN A 84 26.46 0.49 17.49
N TRP A 85 25.23 0.85 17.80
CA TRP A 85 24.14 0.86 16.84
C TRP A 85 24.37 1.85 15.67
N VAL A 86 24.81 3.06 15.99
CA VAL A 86 25.08 4.09 14.98
C VAL A 86 26.23 3.68 14.06
N ASP A 87 27.30 3.11 14.63
CA ASP A 87 28.43 2.60 13.85
C ASP A 87 28.03 1.45 12.94
N PHE A 88 27.17 0.55 13.43
CA PHE A 88 26.59 -0.52 12.63
C PHE A 88 25.80 0.04 11.44
N LEU A 89 24.90 0.99 11.68
CA LEU A 89 24.11 1.61 10.61
C LEU A 89 25.00 2.34 9.60
N SER A 90 26.06 3.00 10.07
CA SER A 90 27.04 3.65 9.20
C SER A 90 27.75 2.65 8.28
N LYS A 91 28.12 1.47 8.80
CA LYS A 91 28.73 0.39 8.00
C LYS A 91 27.77 -0.18 6.96
N VAL A 92 26.48 -0.24 7.27
CA VAL A 92 25.42 -0.65 6.33
C VAL A 92 25.11 0.45 5.30
N GLY A 93 25.53 1.69 5.56
CA GLY A 93 25.22 2.85 4.72
C GLY A 93 23.78 3.35 4.88
N LEU A 94 23.19 3.16 6.07
CA LEU A 94 21.79 3.47 6.32
C LEU A 94 21.63 4.59 7.36
N ASP A 95 20.83 5.61 7.02
CA ASP A 95 20.46 6.67 7.95
C ASP A 95 19.65 6.13 9.14
N PRO A 96 19.92 6.55 10.39
CA PRO A 96 19.24 6.06 11.58
C PRO A 96 17.72 6.26 11.57
N ARG A 97 17.21 7.36 11.00
CA ARG A 97 15.76 7.62 10.91
C ARG A 97 15.10 6.70 9.89
N VAL A 98 15.79 6.45 8.76
CA VAL A 98 15.33 5.51 7.74
C VAL A 98 15.30 4.09 8.32
N ALA A 99 16.37 3.67 9.00
CA ALA A 99 16.44 2.37 9.68
C ALA A 99 15.31 2.18 10.69
N GLN A 100 15.03 3.20 11.49
CA GLN A 100 13.95 3.18 12.47
C GLN A 100 12.58 3.02 11.78
N ARG A 101 12.31 3.78 10.72
CA ARG A 101 11.05 3.67 9.97
C ARG A 101 10.88 2.31 9.32
N MET A 102 11.95 1.74 8.76
CA MET A 102 11.92 0.40 8.16
C MET A 102 11.64 -0.68 9.22
N ALA A 103 12.29 -0.59 10.38
CA ALA A 103 12.06 -1.51 11.50
C ALA A 103 10.61 -1.42 12.01
N GLN A 104 10.09 -0.20 12.20
CA GLN A 104 8.71 0.02 12.62
C GLN A 104 7.70 -0.52 11.59
N ALA A 105 7.94 -0.27 10.29
CA ALA A 105 7.11 -0.83 9.23
C ALA A 105 7.13 -2.36 9.25
N ALA A 106 8.32 -2.96 9.41
CA ALA A 106 8.45 -4.41 9.47
C ALA A 106 7.70 -5.02 10.65
N ILE A 107 7.70 -4.39 11.82
CA ILE A 107 6.91 -4.82 12.98
C ILE A 107 5.41 -4.71 12.67
N LYS A 108 4.99 -3.55 12.18
CA LYS A 108 3.57 -3.27 11.89
C LYS A 108 2.97 -4.20 10.84
N PHE A 109 3.71 -4.48 9.79
CA PHE A 109 3.29 -5.36 8.69
C PHE A 109 3.85 -6.79 8.83
N SER A 110 4.20 -7.25 10.03
CA SER A 110 4.78 -8.57 10.26
C SER A 110 3.76 -9.71 10.18
N ASN A 111 2.48 -9.44 10.38
CA ASN A 111 1.42 -10.43 10.31
C ASN A 111 1.14 -10.80 8.85
N ALA A 112 1.56 -12.01 8.46
CA ALA A 112 1.52 -12.49 7.08
C ALA A 112 0.10 -12.48 6.44
N SER A 113 -0.96 -12.65 7.23
CA SER A 113 -2.34 -12.58 6.75
C SER A 113 -2.81 -11.16 6.43
N THR A 114 -2.21 -10.15 7.07
CA THR A 114 -2.60 -8.74 6.94
C THR A 114 -1.78 -8.00 5.88
N SER A 115 -0.65 -8.56 5.40
CA SER A 115 0.32 -7.75 4.66
C SER A 115 0.29 -7.88 3.14
N SER A 116 -0.16 -9.00 2.57
CA SER A 116 0.00 -9.22 1.12
C SER A 116 -0.83 -8.26 0.26
N HIS A 117 -2.12 -8.13 0.53
CA HIS A 117 -3.01 -7.23 -0.24
C HIS A 117 -2.69 -5.76 0.01
N LEU A 118 -2.33 -5.40 1.26
CA LEU A 118 -1.89 -4.04 1.61
C LEU A 118 -0.57 -3.66 0.91
N ILE A 119 0.40 -4.57 0.84
CA ILE A 119 1.68 -4.34 0.15
C ILE A 119 1.44 -4.16 -1.35
N GLU A 120 0.58 -5.00 -1.94
CA GLU A 120 0.21 -4.92 -3.35
C GLU A 120 -0.52 -3.60 -3.66
N ALA A 121 -1.55 -3.24 -2.89
CA ALA A 121 -2.30 -2.00 -3.05
C ALA A 121 -1.44 -0.75 -2.81
N ALA A 122 -0.55 -0.78 -1.83
CA ALA A 122 0.39 0.30 -1.61
C ALA A 122 1.30 0.51 -2.82
N GLY A 123 1.65 -0.56 -3.57
CA GLY A 123 2.44 -0.47 -4.79
C GLY A 123 3.83 0.15 -4.58
N GLY A 124 4.32 0.25 -3.33
CA GLY A 124 5.64 0.76 -3.02
C GLY A 124 5.82 1.22 -1.58
N LYS A 125 7.09 1.31 -1.15
CA LYS A 125 7.49 1.63 0.23
C LYS A 125 6.93 2.96 0.78
N SER A 126 6.73 3.96 -0.08
CA SER A 126 6.29 5.29 0.36
C SER A 126 4.86 5.29 0.87
N LYS A 127 3.95 4.61 0.17
CA LYS A 127 2.56 4.45 0.64
C LYS A 127 2.48 3.57 1.88
N LEU A 128 3.29 2.50 1.98
CA LEU A 128 3.38 1.69 3.19
C LEU A 128 3.75 2.54 4.42
N PHE A 129 4.69 3.47 4.26
CA PHE A 129 5.02 4.38 5.34
C PHE A 129 3.89 5.34 5.74
N GLU A 130 3.02 5.72 4.82
CA GLU A 130 1.83 6.52 5.16
C GLU A 130 0.77 5.67 5.87
N LEU A 131 0.59 4.40 5.47
CA LEU A 131 -0.34 3.47 6.11
C LEU A 131 0.06 3.09 7.54
N MET A 132 1.30 3.30 7.97
CA MET A 132 1.73 3.07 9.35
C MET A 132 0.99 3.92 10.40
N VAL A 133 0.31 4.97 10.01
CA VAL A 133 -0.48 5.83 10.90
C VAL A 133 -1.79 5.16 11.35
N LEU A 134 -2.29 4.20 10.57
CA LEU A 134 -3.47 3.40 10.92
C LEU A 134 -3.13 2.43 12.06
N ASP A 135 -4.11 2.07 12.86
CA ASP A 135 -3.94 1.02 13.86
C ASP A 135 -3.99 -0.39 13.25
N ASP A 136 -3.86 -1.43 14.06
CA ASP A 136 -3.80 -2.80 13.55
C ASP A 136 -5.18 -3.32 13.14
N ASP A 137 -6.25 -2.83 13.79
CA ASP A 137 -7.63 -3.17 13.46
C ASP A 137 -8.02 -2.53 12.12
N ASP A 138 -7.67 -1.25 11.91
CA ASP A 138 -7.85 -0.55 10.63
C ASP A 138 -7.13 -1.27 9.47
N LEU A 139 -5.89 -1.70 9.70
CA LEU A 139 -5.12 -2.43 8.69
C LEU A 139 -5.73 -3.80 8.38
N ALA A 140 -6.26 -4.49 9.39
CA ALA A 140 -6.96 -5.76 9.21
C ALA A 140 -8.26 -5.56 8.41
N GLU A 141 -9.06 -4.55 8.75
CA GLU A 141 -10.29 -4.21 8.03
C GLU A 141 -10.01 -3.90 6.55
N LEU A 142 -9.01 -3.08 6.26
CA LEU A 142 -8.59 -2.81 4.87
C LEU A 142 -8.18 -4.09 4.14
N ASN A 143 -7.41 -4.95 4.78
CA ASN A 143 -6.94 -6.20 4.16
C ASN A 143 -8.08 -7.19 3.87
N GLU A 144 -9.15 -7.15 4.63
CA GLU A 144 -10.38 -7.94 4.43
C GLU A 144 -11.33 -7.32 3.40
N GLY A 145 -10.95 -6.19 2.80
CA GLY A 145 -11.75 -5.47 1.80
C GLY A 145 -12.76 -4.50 2.41
N GLY A 146 -12.57 -4.15 3.68
CA GLY A 146 -13.35 -3.12 4.36
C GLY A 146 -12.92 -1.70 3.98
N THR A 147 -13.61 -0.72 4.57
CA THR A 147 -13.39 0.70 4.31
C THR A 147 -12.90 1.38 5.58
N VAL A 148 -11.68 1.90 5.56
CA VAL A 148 -11.08 2.65 6.67
C VAL A 148 -10.84 4.09 6.27
N ALA A 149 -11.26 5.02 7.09
CA ALA A 149 -11.12 6.46 6.80
C ALA A 149 -11.79 6.88 5.47
N GLY A 150 -12.79 6.13 5.00
CA GLY A 150 -13.45 6.35 3.73
C GLY A 150 -12.63 5.89 2.50
N LEU A 151 -11.60 5.08 2.72
CA LEU A 151 -10.71 4.53 1.69
C LEU A 151 -10.82 3.01 1.66
N GLU A 152 -10.79 2.45 0.46
CA GLU A 152 -10.65 1.03 0.18
C GLU A 152 -9.25 0.74 -0.41
N LEU A 153 -8.85 -0.52 -0.48
CA LEU A 153 -7.55 -0.90 -1.08
C LEU A 153 -7.39 -0.40 -2.52
N ASP A 154 -8.48 -0.43 -3.29
CA ASP A 154 -8.52 0.05 -4.68
C ASP A 154 -8.27 1.55 -4.80
N ASP A 155 -8.75 2.35 -3.84
CA ASP A 155 -8.48 3.78 -3.78
C ASP A 155 -7.02 4.03 -3.45
N ILE A 156 -6.50 3.33 -2.45
CA ILE A 156 -5.09 3.39 -2.06
C ILE A 156 -4.18 3.04 -3.25
N ALA A 157 -4.53 2.03 -4.03
CA ALA A 157 -3.76 1.64 -5.21
C ALA A 157 -3.67 2.77 -6.25
N LYS A 158 -4.76 3.51 -6.48
CA LYS A 158 -4.88 4.57 -7.49
C LYS A 158 -4.31 5.91 -7.03
N MET A 159 -4.34 6.21 -5.73
CA MET A 159 -3.89 7.49 -5.16
C MET A 159 -2.37 7.68 -5.28
N SER A 160 -1.95 8.93 -5.40
CA SER A 160 -0.56 9.31 -5.14
C SER A 160 -0.26 9.29 -3.63
N VAL A 161 1.02 9.27 -3.25
CA VAL A 161 1.46 9.33 -1.84
C VAL A 161 0.95 10.59 -1.14
N SER A 162 0.92 11.72 -1.85
CA SER A 162 0.43 13.00 -1.30
C SER A 162 -1.08 13.01 -1.07
N GLU A 163 -1.85 12.40 -1.95
CA GLU A 163 -3.30 12.25 -1.79
C GLU A 163 -3.61 11.32 -0.62
N LEU A 164 -2.96 10.15 -0.55
CA LEU A 164 -3.13 9.22 0.57
C LEU A 164 -2.81 9.89 1.92
N ARG A 165 -1.66 10.59 2.01
CA ARG A 165 -1.29 11.33 3.22
C ARG A 165 -2.33 12.35 3.62
N ARG A 166 -2.89 13.09 2.66
CA ARG A 166 -3.92 14.09 2.91
C ARG A 166 -5.20 13.43 3.43
N SER A 167 -5.67 12.39 2.76
CA SER A 167 -6.90 11.67 3.15
C SER A 167 -6.80 11.06 4.54
N LEU A 168 -5.68 10.42 4.87
CA LEU A 168 -5.45 9.84 6.20
C LEU A 168 -5.39 10.92 7.29
N ARG A 169 -4.79 12.08 7.00
CA ARG A 169 -4.76 13.19 7.95
C ARG A 169 -6.15 13.78 8.18
N GLU A 170 -6.91 14.05 7.12
CA GLU A 170 -8.28 14.57 7.20
C GLU A 170 -9.20 13.61 7.96
N ALA A 171 -9.06 12.30 7.71
CA ALA A 171 -9.81 11.28 8.44
C ALA A 171 -9.49 11.28 9.94
N ARG A 172 -8.22 11.38 10.30
CA ARG A 172 -7.78 11.48 11.70
C ARG A 172 -8.31 12.75 12.38
N GLU A 173 -8.18 13.90 11.74
CA GLU A 173 -8.72 15.17 12.27
C GLU A 173 -10.23 15.09 12.49
N ASN A 174 -10.97 14.48 11.56
CA ASN A 174 -12.40 14.24 11.69
C ASN A 174 -12.74 13.28 12.83
N ALA A 175 -11.97 12.20 13.00
CA ALA A 175 -12.14 11.24 14.10
C ALA A 175 -11.88 11.91 15.46
N GLU A 176 -10.82 12.68 15.59
CA GLU A 176 -10.50 13.45 16.80
C GLU A 176 -11.60 14.49 17.14
N ALA A 177 -12.11 15.21 16.12
CA ALA A 177 -13.21 16.16 16.30
C ALA A 177 -14.50 15.46 16.78
N ARG A 178 -14.85 14.31 16.19
CA ARG A 178 -16.01 13.50 16.60
C ARG A 178 -15.85 12.97 18.03
N ALA A 179 -14.67 12.47 18.37
CA ALA A 179 -14.36 11.98 19.72
C ALA A 179 -14.53 13.09 20.77
N LYS A 180 -14.07 14.32 20.47
CA LYS A 180 -14.23 15.47 21.33
C LYS A 180 -15.71 15.83 21.54
N VAL A 181 -16.50 15.89 20.46
CA VAL A 181 -17.94 16.15 20.54
C VAL A 181 -18.67 15.09 21.37
N LEU A 182 -18.30 13.81 21.21
CA LEU A 182 -18.87 12.73 22.03
C LEU A 182 -18.50 12.86 23.50
N SER A 183 -17.24 13.16 23.81
CA SER A 183 -16.77 13.42 25.17
C SER A 183 -17.53 14.57 25.83
N ASP A 184 -17.69 15.69 25.11
CA ASP A 184 -18.43 16.87 25.61
C ASP A 184 -19.91 16.55 25.84
N LYS A 185 -20.53 15.76 24.96
CA LYS A 185 -21.92 15.29 25.12
C LYS A 185 -22.07 14.35 26.32
N ASN A 186 -21.17 13.40 26.50
CA ASN A 186 -21.18 12.48 27.62
C ASN A 186 -21.05 13.27 28.96
N SER A 187 -20.10 14.20 29.01
CA SER A 187 -19.95 15.05 30.20
C SER A 187 -21.21 15.87 30.54
N LYS A 188 -21.92 16.35 29.49
CA LYS A 188 -23.23 17.04 29.71
C LYS A 188 -24.31 16.07 30.19
N ILE A 189 -24.37 14.85 29.65
CA ILE A 189 -25.32 13.82 30.09
C ILE A 189 -25.08 13.50 31.58
N ASP A 190 -23.83 13.26 31.95
CA ASP A 190 -23.44 12.95 33.32
C ASP A 190 -23.83 14.09 34.28
N ALA A 191 -23.61 15.36 33.86
CA ALA A 191 -24.00 16.51 34.64
C ALA A 191 -25.53 16.62 34.82
N LEU A 192 -26.29 16.40 33.74
CA LEU A 192 -27.76 16.41 33.77
C LEU A 192 -28.33 15.28 34.61
N ASP A 193 -27.75 14.09 34.53
CA ASP A 193 -28.16 12.94 35.38
C ASP A 193 -27.90 13.21 36.87
N ALA A 194 -26.77 13.83 37.18
CA ALA A 194 -26.46 14.25 38.56
C ALA A 194 -27.46 15.32 39.07
N GLU A 195 -27.86 16.25 38.20
CA GLU A 195 -28.86 17.28 38.56
C GLU A 195 -30.26 16.67 38.73
N LEU A 196 -30.68 15.77 37.83
CA LEU A 196 -31.93 15.03 37.94
C LEU A 196 -31.99 14.19 39.22
N THR A 197 -30.91 13.56 39.59
CA THR A 197 -30.81 12.78 40.83
C THR A 197 -30.98 13.67 42.06
N LYS A 198 -30.33 14.86 42.07
CA LYS A 198 -30.49 15.87 43.13
C LYS A 198 -31.92 16.40 43.20
N LEU A 199 -32.57 16.64 42.07
CA LEU A 199 -33.97 17.12 42.05
C LEU A 199 -34.94 16.05 42.55
N LYS A 200 -34.76 14.81 42.17
CA LYS A 200 -35.57 13.65 42.62
C LYS A 200 -35.40 13.38 44.12
N SER A 201 -34.22 13.66 44.66
CA SER A 201 -33.96 13.46 46.11
C SER A 201 -34.44 14.60 47.01
N LYS A 202 -34.90 15.73 46.48
CA LYS A 202 -35.52 16.80 47.28
C LYS A 202 -36.90 16.37 47.72
N PRO A 203 -37.25 16.45 49.04
CA PRO A 203 -38.58 16.17 49.49
C PRO A 203 -39.58 17.17 48.90
N PRO A 204 -40.84 16.76 48.61
CA PRO A 204 -41.85 17.64 48.07
C PRO A 204 -42.10 18.78 49.07
N LEU A 205 -42.08 20.03 48.57
CA LEU A 205 -42.51 21.18 49.36
C LEU A 205 -43.99 21.00 49.70
N VAL A 206 -44.27 20.70 50.95
CA VAL A 206 -45.65 20.70 51.49
C VAL A 206 -46.00 22.15 51.73
N GLU A 207 -46.80 22.74 50.85
CA GLU A 207 -47.47 24.04 51.09
C GLU A 207 -48.50 23.81 52.16
N THR A 208 -48.32 24.44 53.33
CA THR A 208 -49.29 24.60 54.44
C THR A 208 -50.16 25.82 54.25
#